data_6ab974f57aa2a0226c53240f8363a148
#
_entry.id   6ab974f57aa2a0226c53240f8363a148
#
_cell.length_a   1.000
_cell.length_b   1.000
_cell.length_c   1.000
_cell.angle_alpha   90.00
_cell.angle_beta   90.00
_cell.angle_gamma   90.00
#
_symmetry.space_group_name_H-M   'P 1'
#
loop_
_entity.id
_entity.type
_entity.pdbx_description
1 polymer ?
#
loop_
_entity_poly.entity_id
_entity_poly.type
_entity_poly.pdbx_seq_one_letter_code
_entity_poly.pdbx_strand_id
1 'polypeptide(L)'
;MKTLYSISDIKDFFKSNETPIYFISATNFNLLGMDEWVSNFKYISHIDSYDGQHPNLFSPKVEVPHEEFTSIEDINNYLLQHPEVIDYITSRAVNGNRGKALFLMFDEKTEQLAKALGLDVCFPSAQLRSFLDNKVNTNRIAEKAGVACVPNVLSPVTDYKHLRALSKHLGEHLVVQTPFGDSGHTTFFISNEVEFNTHAEEITKEKEVKIMKRINCYGTAIEGCVTQHGTLVAPLMTELVGFKELTPYKGGWCGNEIFGNAFNANIREKAKTYTQKFGDQLRKEGYKGYFELDFLIDKDNGEIYLGELNPRVSGVSSLTNHSKFAMMDVPMFLFHLLEWMDVPYTINVNELVDRWMKAENMDSWSQLVIKHTKKSLELATKVPESGIWEMKKNGNIVFKKMDAHRQSVVDDNEAFFLQITQKDDYIYEGADLGILVLRGRLMSDDFQLSERAKRWIKGIRAQYRSDLIDISMLSEEDLIEAGDFKMM
;
A
#
# COMPACT_ATOMS: atom_id res chain seq x y z
N MET A 1 -28.18 5.61 17.65
CA MET A 1 -27.64 4.31 17.20
C MET A 1 -27.33 3.46 18.40
N LYS A 2 -27.53 2.12 18.35
CA LYS A 2 -27.20 1.23 19.49
C LYS A 2 -25.70 1.05 19.59
N THR A 3 -25.14 1.09 20.81
CA THR A 3 -23.71 0.82 21.04
C THR A 3 -23.38 -0.65 20.76
N LEU A 4 -22.30 -0.93 20.05
CA LEU A 4 -21.79 -2.27 19.79
C LEU A 4 -20.84 -2.67 20.93
N TYR A 5 -21.09 -3.81 21.56
CA TYR A 5 -20.35 -4.26 22.75
C TYR A 5 -19.44 -5.46 22.51
N SER A 6 -19.51 -6.07 21.33
CA SER A 6 -18.74 -7.27 21.00
C SER A 6 -18.28 -7.28 19.54
N ILE A 7 -17.31 -8.13 19.24
CA ILE A 7 -16.87 -8.42 17.86
C ILE A 7 -18.05 -8.96 17.02
N SER A 8 -18.94 -9.76 17.63
CA SER A 8 -20.14 -10.24 16.94
C SER A 8 -21.07 -9.09 16.55
N ASP A 9 -21.30 -8.12 17.47
CA ASP A 9 -22.13 -6.95 17.15
C ASP A 9 -21.53 -6.14 15.98
N ILE A 10 -20.19 -6.01 15.93
CA ILE A 10 -19.51 -5.33 14.82
C ILE A 10 -19.72 -6.08 13.51
N LYS A 11 -19.57 -7.41 13.50
CA LYS A 11 -19.86 -8.25 12.32
C LYS A 11 -21.30 -8.08 11.82
N ASP A 12 -22.25 -8.18 12.73
CA ASP A 12 -23.68 -8.09 12.42
C ASP A 12 -24.06 -6.70 11.91
N PHE A 13 -23.46 -5.64 12.50
CA PHE A 13 -23.63 -4.27 12.04
C PHE A 13 -23.21 -4.10 10.58
N PHE A 14 -22.01 -4.55 10.20
CA PHE A 14 -21.52 -4.40 8.84
C PHE A 14 -22.21 -5.33 7.85
N LYS A 15 -22.64 -6.52 8.27
CA LYS A 15 -23.45 -7.42 7.43
C LYS A 15 -24.84 -6.87 7.14
N SER A 16 -25.40 -6.05 8.03
CA SER A 16 -26.69 -5.38 7.86
C SER A 16 -26.58 -3.93 7.37
N ASN A 17 -25.37 -3.48 6.99
CA ASN A 17 -25.15 -2.13 6.53
C ASN A 17 -25.91 -1.83 5.24
N GLU A 18 -26.70 -0.75 5.25
CA GLU A 18 -27.44 -0.27 4.08
C GLU A 18 -26.76 0.94 3.41
N THR A 19 -25.86 1.62 4.12
CA THR A 19 -25.15 2.78 3.58
C THR A 19 -24.16 2.35 2.50
N PRO A 20 -24.25 2.89 1.27
CA PRO A 20 -23.26 2.60 0.25
C PRO A 20 -21.86 3.09 0.70
N ILE A 21 -20.85 2.23 0.53
CA ILE A 21 -19.45 2.57 0.80
C ILE A 21 -18.67 2.24 -0.47
N TYR A 22 -17.99 3.25 -1.01
CA TYR A 22 -17.23 3.12 -2.25
C TYR A 22 -15.74 3.24 -1.98
N PHE A 23 -14.95 2.25 -2.37
CA PHE A 23 -13.51 2.41 -2.52
C PHE A 23 -13.23 2.79 -3.96
N ILE A 24 -12.72 4.02 -4.16
CA ILE A 24 -12.49 4.63 -5.46
C ILE A 24 -10.97 4.73 -5.65
N SER A 25 -10.43 4.02 -6.65
CA SER A 25 -9.00 3.95 -6.90
C SER A 25 -8.70 3.39 -8.30
N ALA A 26 -7.44 3.37 -8.70
CA ALA A 26 -7.00 2.72 -9.94
C ALA A 26 -7.42 1.24 -9.98
N THR A 27 -7.28 0.51 -8.87
CA THR A 27 -7.67 -0.89 -8.70
C THR A 27 -8.35 -1.11 -7.35
N ASN A 28 -8.95 -2.27 -7.13
CA ASN A 28 -9.53 -2.65 -5.84
C ASN A 28 -8.53 -3.27 -4.85
N PHE A 29 -7.27 -3.37 -5.20
CA PHE A 29 -6.24 -4.16 -4.50
C PHE A 29 -6.10 -3.84 -3.01
N ASN A 30 -5.97 -2.57 -2.64
CA ASN A 30 -5.63 -2.17 -1.26
C ASN A 30 -6.71 -2.55 -0.24
N LEU A 31 -7.98 -2.64 -0.67
CA LEU A 31 -9.11 -3.08 0.15
C LEU A 31 -9.79 -4.34 -0.43
N LEU A 32 -9.04 -5.15 -1.15
CA LEU A 32 -9.50 -6.42 -1.73
C LEU A 32 -10.20 -7.27 -0.66
N GLY A 33 -11.43 -7.74 -0.96
CA GLY A 33 -12.23 -8.60 -0.09
C GLY A 33 -13.00 -7.89 1.02
N MET A 34 -12.98 -6.55 1.11
CA MET A 34 -13.80 -5.82 2.08
C MET A 34 -15.32 -5.97 1.83
N ASP A 35 -15.72 -6.21 0.61
CA ASP A 35 -17.09 -6.50 0.20
C ASP A 35 -17.64 -7.83 0.75
N GLU A 36 -16.77 -8.73 1.22
CA GLU A 36 -17.19 -9.95 1.96
C GLU A 36 -17.62 -9.63 3.41
N TRP A 37 -17.12 -8.52 3.96
CA TRP A 37 -17.35 -8.12 5.35
C TRP A 37 -18.44 -7.06 5.51
N VAL A 38 -18.58 -6.18 4.52
CA VAL A 38 -19.44 -5.01 4.59
C VAL A 38 -20.48 -5.06 3.47
N SER A 39 -21.76 -5.21 3.84
CA SER A 39 -22.87 -5.10 2.88
C SER A 39 -22.86 -3.70 2.25
N ASN A 40 -23.18 -3.62 0.96
CA ASN A 40 -23.12 -2.40 0.16
C ASN A 40 -21.71 -1.76 0.04
N PHE A 41 -20.65 -2.53 0.27
CA PHE A 41 -19.32 -2.13 -0.10
C PHE A 41 -19.11 -2.34 -1.61
N LYS A 42 -18.66 -1.33 -2.30
CA LYS A 42 -18.45 -1.35 -3.75
C LYS A 42 -17.06 -0.78 -4.10
N TYR A 43 -16.48 -1.32 -5.14
CA TYR A 43 -15.28 -0.80 -5.76
C TYR A 43 -15.68 0.02 -6.99
N ILE A 44 -15.09 1.20 -7.14
CA ILE A 44 -15.12 1.98 -8.37
C ILE A 44 -13.68 2.10 -8.83
N SER A 45 -13.32 1.36 -9.88
CA SER A 45 -11.94 1.25 -10.32
C SER A 45 -11.78 1.68 -11.77
N HIS A 46 -10.66 2.32 -12.08
CA HIS A 46 -10.29 2.65 -13.44
C HIS A 46 -9.99 1.38 -14.24
N ILE A 47 -9.26 0.46 -13.63
CA ILE A 47 -8.90 -0.85 -14.20
C ILE A 47 -9.91 -1.88 -13.72
N ASP A 48 -10.57 -2.57 -14.66
CA ASP A 48 -11.38 -3.74 -14.39
C ASP A 48 -10.52 -5.00 -14.42
N SER A 49 -9.95 -5.33 -13.27
CA SER A 49 -9.10 -6.51 -13.10
C SER A 49 -9.81 -7.85 -13.33
N TYR A 50 -11.10 -7.87 -13.58
CA TYR A 50 -11.93 -9.11 -13.64
C TYR A 50 -12.76 -9.24 -14.90
N ASP A 51 -12.58 -8.39 -15.89
CA ASP A 51 -13.34 -8.40 -17.15
C ASP A 51 -14.87 -8.43 -16.93
N GLY A 52 -15.37 -7.58 -16.04
CA GLY A 52 -16.80 -7.46 -15.71
C GLY A 52 -17.37 -8.57 -14.81
N GLN A 53 -16.56 -9.50 -14.33
CA GLN A 53 -17.04 -10.67 -13.58
C GLN A 53 -17.13 -10.45 -12.07
N HIS A 54 -16.58 -9.36 -11.53
CA HIS A 54 -16.66 -9.06 -10.09
C HIS A 54 -17.99 -8.36 -9.74
N PRO A 55 -18.85 -8.95 -8.89
CA PRO A 55 -20.19 -8.44 -8.66
C PRO A 55 -20.27 -7.10 -7.94
N ASN A 56 -19.21 -6.71 -7.24
CA ASN A 56 -19.13 -5.49 -6.45
C ASN A 56 -18.13 -4.47 -6.99
N LEU A 57 -17.55 -4.71 -8.16
CA LEU A 57 -16.67 -3.78 -8.85
C LEU A 57 -17.40 -3.14 -10.02
N PHE A 58 -17.33 -1.83 -10.12
CA PHE A 58 -17.76 -1.02 -11.23
C PHE A 58 -16.55 -0.33 -11.86
N SER A 59 -16.37 -0.51 -13.14
CA SER A 59 -15.42 0.25 -13.95
C SER A 59 -16.21 0.96 -15.06
N PRO A 60 -16.05 2.29 -15.22
CA PRO A 60 -16.69 3.00 -16.33
C PRO A 60 -16.02 2.59 -17.64
N LYS A 61 -16.66 2.92 -18.78
CA LYS A 61 -16.00 2.81 -20.07
C LYS A 61 -14.83 3.80 -20.10
N VAL A 62 -13.63 3.28 -20.02
CA VAL A 62 -12.40 4.07 -19.99
C VAL A 62 -12.16 4.70 -21.36
N GLU A 63 -12.01 6.02 -21.40
CA GLU A 63 -11.67 6.79 -22.61
C GLU A 63 -10.22 7.30 -22.57
N VAL A 64 -9.62 7.35 -21.38
CA VAL A 64 -8.23 7.77 -21.12
C VAL A 64 -7.47 6.61 -20.51
N PRO A 65 -6.42 6.09 -21.15
CA PRO A 65 -5.57 5.04 -20.58
C PRO A 65 -4.96 5.47 -19.25
N HIS A 66 -4.70 4.51 -18.36
CA HIS A 66 -4.17 4.82 -17.03
C HIS A 66 -2.75 5.41 -17.08
N GLU A 67 -1.99 5.13 -18.12
CA GLU A 67 -0.64 5.63 -18.34
C GLU A 67 -0.59 7.15 -18.64
N GLU A 68 -1.73 7.75 -19.03
CA GLU A 68 -1.83 9.20 -19.27
C GLU A 68 -2.02 10.02 -17.99
N PHE A 69 -2.25 9.37 -16.83
CA PHE A 69 -2.38 10.05 -15.55
C PHE A 69 -1.01 10.17 -14.87
N THR A 70 -0.80 11.29 -14.18
CA THR A 70 0.46 11.55 -13.47
C THR A 70 0.41 11.08 -12.01
N SER A 71 -0.79 10.81 -11.47
CA SER A 71 -0.98 10.37 -10.09
C SER A 71 -2.26 9.57 -9.91
N ILE A 72 -2.36 8.87 -8.78
CA ILE A 72 -3.60 8.18 -8.37
C ILE A 72 -4.72 9.19 -8.09
N GLU A 73 -4.38 10.37 -7.57
CA GLU A 73 -5.32 11.47 -7.37
C GLU A 73 -5.97 11.90 -8.69
N ASP A 74 -5.21 11.97 -9.78
CA ASP A 74 -5.75 12.30 -11.11
C ASP A 74 -6.73 11.24 -11.59
N ILE A 75 -6.43 9.95 -11.38
CA ILE A 75 -7.38 8.86 -11.68
C ILE A 75 -8.66 9.00 -10.85
N ASN A 76 -8.53 9.26 -9.56
CA ASN A 76 -9.70 9.45 -8.69
C ASN A 76 -10.53 10.66 -9.11
N ASN A 77 -9.89 11.76 -9.50
CA ASN A 77 -10.53 12.95 -10.01
C ASN A 77 -11.25 12.70 -11.35
N TYR A 78 -10.65 11.91 -12.23
CA TYR A 78 -11.28 11.47 -13.48
C TYR A 78 -12.53 10.61 -13.18
N LEU A 79 -12.42 9.60 -12.34
CA LEU A 79 -13.52 8.72 -11.97
C LEU A 79 -14.69 9.49 -11.36
N LEU A 80 -14.44 10.42 -10.44
CA LEU A 80 -15.48 11.23 -9.80
C LEU A 80 -16.19 12.21 -10.76
N GLN A 81 -15.59 12.52 -11.88
CA GLN A 81 -16.17 13.37 -12.93
C GLN A 81 -16.81 12.57 -14.07
N HIS A 82 -16.57 11.25 -14.11
CA HIS A 82 -17.06 10.40 -15.20
C HIS A 82 -18.60 10.23 -15.11
N PRO A 83 -19.37 10.47 -16.19
CA PRO A 83 -20.84 10.40 -16.15
C PRO A 83 -21.37 9.06 -15.64
N GLU A 84 -20.82 7.95 -16.10
CA GLU A 84 -21.24 6.61 -15.66
C GLU A 84 -21.00 6.37 -14.17
N VAL A 85 -19.94 6.92 -13.59
CA VAL A 85 -19.65 6.84 -12.15
C VAL A 85 -20.65 7.70 -11.36
N ILE A 86 -20.95 8.89 -11.84
CA ILE A 86 -21.96 9.79 -11.26
C ILE A 86 -23.33 9.10 -11.23
N ASP A 87 -23.74 8.50 -12.35
CA ASP A 87 -24.99 7.75 -12.47
C ASP A 87 -25.01 6.51 -11.57
N TYR A 88 -23.91 5.77 -11.53
CA TYR A 88 -23.75 4.60 -10.66
C TYR A 88 -23.92 4.96 -9.17
N ILE A 89 -23.26 5.99 -8.67
CA ILE A 89 -23.39 6.49 -7.29
C ILE A 89 -24.80 7.01 -7.03
N THR A 90 -25.37 7.79 -7.96
CA THR A 90 -26.69 8.40 -7.80
C THR A 90 -27.79 7.34 -7.75
N SER A 91 -27.71 6.32 -8.60
CA SER A 91 -28.70 5.21 -8.65
C SER A 91 -28.71 4.34 -7.42
N ARG A 92 -27.64 4.35 -6.61
CA ARG A 92 -27.48 3.54 -5.40
C ARG A 92 -27.77 4.31 -4.10
N ALA A 93 -28.19 5.57 -4.19
CA ALA A 93 -28.53 6.35 -3.01
C ALA A 93 -29.66 5.69 -2.21
N VAL A 94 -29.47 5.56 -0.90
CA VAL A 94 -30.45 5.00 0.03
C VAL A 94 -31.05 6.14 0.86
N ASN A 95 -32.35 6.35 0.76
CA ASN A 95 -33.06 7.44 1.45
C ASN A 95 -32.41 8.83 1.22
N GLY A 96 -31.91 9.09 -0.01
CA GLY A 96 -31.22 10.34 -0.36
C GLY A 96 -29.75 10.40 0.07
N ASN A 97 -29.24 9.45 0.83
CA ASN A 97 -27.83 9.35 1.19
C ASN A 97 -27.06 8.63 0.05
N ARG A 98 -26.10 9.33 -0.56
CA ARG A 98 -25.27 8.79 -1.64
C ARG A 98 -24.14 7.91 -1.15
N GLY A 99 -23.82 7.95 0.15
CA GLY A 99 -22.89 7.06 0.79
C GLY A 99 -21.56 7.70 1.16
N LYS A 100 -20.57 6.84 1.36
CA LYS A 100 -19.23 7.20 1.85
C LYS A 100 -18.18 6.83 0.81
N ALA A 101 -17.12 7.65 0.72
CA ALA A 101 -16.01 7.43 -0.18
C ALA A 101 -14.72 7.12 0.59
N LEU A 102 -13.97 6.16 0.08
CA LEU A 102 -12.66 5.75 0.50
C LEU A 102 -11.70 5.87 -0.69
N PHE A 103 -10.49 6.35 -0.45
CA PHE A 103 -9.47 6.51 -1.46
C PHE A 103 -8.15 5.92 -0.97
N LEU A 104 -7.31 5.47 -1.89
CA LEU A 104 -5.91 5.16 -1.59
C LEU A 104 -5.13 6.45 -1.36
N MET A 105 -5.14 7.31 -2.36
CA MET A 105 -4.57 8.66 -2.35
C MET A 105 -5.64 9.65 -2.79
N PHE A 106 -5.61 10.87 -2.27
CA PHE A 106 -6.54 11.91 -2.68
C PHE A 106 -6.02 13.30 -2.31
N ASP A 107 -6.44 14.29 -3.05
CA ASP A 107 -6.09 15.69 -2.88
C ASP A 107 -7.33 16.54 -2.53
N GLU A 108 -7.14 17.86 -2.40
CA GLU A 108 -8.23 18.79 -2.12
C GLU A 108 -9.28 18.81 -3.24
N LYS A 109 -8.89 18.58 -4.50
CA LYS A 109 -9.80 18.49 -5.63
C LYS A 109 -10.68 17.23 -5.51
N THR A 110 -10.10 16.09 -5.14
CA THR A 110 -10.84 14.86 -4.88
C THR A 110 -11.89 15.05 -3.77
N GLU A 111 -11.52 15.74 -2.66
CA GLU A 111 -12.46 16.06 -1.58
C GLU A 111 -13.62 16.92 -2.07
N GLN A 112 -13.34 17.93 -2.88
CA GLN A 112 -14.37 18.83 -3.45
C GLN A 112 -15.31 18.07 -4.37
N LEU A 113 -14.79 17.21 -5.24
CA LEU A 113 -15.56 16.39 -6.17
C LEU A 113 -16.44 15.39 -5.42
N ALA A 114 -15.90 14.67 -4.43
CA ALA A 114 -16.66 13.76 -3.59
C ALA A 114 -17.80 14.48 -2.86
N LYS A 115 -17.53 15.63 -2.27
CA LYS A 115 -18.54 16.48 -1.62
C LYS A 115 -19.61 16.97 -2.59
N ALA A 116 -19.24 17.39 -3.80
CA ALA A 116 -20.20 17.81 -4.84
C ALA A 116 -21.13 16.66 -5.27
N LEU A 117 -20.64 15.42 -5.22
CA LEU A 117 -21.43 14.21 -5.43
C LEU A 117 -22.25 13.81 -4.20
N GLY A 118 -22.15 14.51 -3.06
CA GLY A 118 -22.85 14.18 -1.83
C GLY A 118 -22.28 12.94 -1.12
N LEU A 119 -21.01 12.65 -1.33
CA LEU A 119 -20.27 11.59 -0.63
C LEU A 119 -19.54 12.15 0.59
N ASP A 120 -19.56 11.41 1.69
CA ASP A 120 -18.72 11.69 2.86
C ASP A 120 -17.39 10.96 2.71
N VAL A 121 -16.28 11.68 2.69
CA VAL A 121 -14.93 11.08 2.64
C VAL A 121 -14.58 10.50 4.01
N CYS A 122 -14.28 9.20 4.05
CA CYS A 122 -13.92 8.49 5.28
C CYS A 122 -12.40 8.44 5.50
N PHE A 123 -11.76 9.61 5.45
CA PHE A 123 -10.36 9.85 5.80
C PHE A 123 -10.22 11.28 6.33
N PRO A 124 -9.14 11.61 7.08
CA PRO A 124 -8.81 12.98 7.43
C PRO A 124 -8.69 13.85 6.20
N SER A 125 -8.82 15.18 6.36
CA SER A 125 -8.71 16.11 5.23
C SER A 125 -7.42 15.90 4.43
N ALA A 126 -7.46 16.19 3.13
CA ALA A 126 -6.29 16.13 2.26
C ALA A 126 -5.12 16.96 2.84
N GLN A 127 -5.43 18.12 3.44
CA GLN A 127 -4.43 18.96 4.11
C GLN A 127 -3.75 18.26 5.29
N LEU A 128 -4.52 17.61 6.19
CA LEU A 128 -3.94 16.87 7.32
C LEU A 128 -3.15 15.65 6.83
N ARG A 129 -3.67 14.92 5.85
CA ARG A 129 -2.97 13.80 5.23
C ARG A 129 -1.62 14.26 4.65
N SER A 130 -1.60 15.30 3.83
CA SER A 130 -0.38 15.85 3.25
C SER A 130 0.62 16.33 4.31
N PHE A 131 0.14 16.95 5.39
CA PHE A 131 1.00 17.33 6.52
C PHE A 131 1.66 16.11 7.18
N LEU A 132 0.92 15.02 7.36
CA LEU A 132 1.39 13.80 8.00
C LEU A 132 2.28 12.95 7.08
N ASP A 133 2.00 12.94 5.77
CA ASP A 133 2.77 12.22 4.75
C ASP A 133 4.17 12.83 4.49
N ASN A 134 4.37 14.06 4.94
CA ASN A 134 5.64 14.76 4.86
C ASN A 134 6.70 14.10 5.77
N LYS A 135 7.77 13.53 5.19
CA LYS A 135 8.81 12.77 5.90
C LYS A 135 9.54 13.58 7.00
N VAL A 136 9.62 14.90 6.82
CA VAL A 136 10.20 15.81 7.83
C VAL A 136 9.26 15.96 9.03
N ASN A 137 7.95 16.14 8.76
CA ASN A 137 6.93 16.22 9.81
C ASN A 137 6.76 14.89 10.54
N THR A 138 6.77 13.76 9.81
CA THR A 138 6.75 12.41 10.39
C THR A 138 7.87 12.23 11.41
N ASN A 139 9.09 12.70 11.10
CA ASN A 139 10.22 12.64 12.04
C ASN A 139 9.95 13.44 13.32
N ARG A 140 9.40 14.65 13.20
CA ARG A 140 9.03 15.50 14.36
C ARG A 140 7.92 14.89 15.21
N ILE A 141 6.96 14.23 14.57
CA ILE A 141 5.88 13.51 15.26
C ILE A 141 6.45 12.31 16.02
N ALA A 142 7.38 11.57 15.40
CA ALA A 142 8.07 10.45 16.05
C ALA A 142 8.84 10.90 17.30
N GLU A 143 9.56 12.01 17.25
CA GLU A 143 10.25 12.59 18.40
C GLU A 143 9.27 12.93 19.55
N LYS A 144 8.14 13.60 19.24
CA LYS A 144 7.07 13.88 20.22
C LYS A 144 6.48 12.60 20.82
N ALA A 145 6.37 11.54 20.03
CA ALA A 145 5.85 10.24 20.45
C ALA A 145 6.87 9.41 21.26
N GLY A 146 8.14 9.79 21.27
CA GLY A 146 9.23 8.98 21.83
C GLY A 146 9.48 7.71 21.03
N VAL A 147 9.29 7.79 19.71
CA VAL A 147 9.60 6.72 18.73
C VAL A 147 10.92 7.01 18.07
N ALA A 148 11.85 6.06 18.13
CA ALA A 148 13.18 6.25 17.59
C ALA A 148 13.17 6.35 16.06
N CYS A 149 13.84 7.37 15.52
CA CYS A 149 14.19 7.50 14.10
C CYS A 149 15.67 7.16 13.91
N VAL A 150 16.04 6.78 12.68
CA VAL A 150 17.46 6.70 12.30
C VAL A 150 18.15 8.02 12.67
N PRO A 151 19.36 8.02 13.27
CA PRO A 151 20.07 9.25 13.58
C PRO A 151 20.08 10.21 12.39
N ASN A 152 19.57 11.43 12.58
CA ASN A 152 19.29 12.35 11.48
C ASN A 152 19.44 13.82 11.88
N VAL A 153 19.43 14.66 10.85
CA VAL A 153 19.32 16.13 10.94
C VAL A 153 18.25 16.57 9.94
N LEU A 154 17.37 17.46 10.39
CA LEU A 154 16.38 18.13 9.53
C LEU A 154 16.92 19.54 9.23
N SER A 155 17.21 19.84 7.97
CA SER A 155 17.79 21.13 7.58
C SER A 155 17.66 21.38 6.07
N PRO A 156 17.62 22.65 5.62
CA PRO A 156 17.90 22.96 4.22
C PRO A 156 19.35 22.59 3.88
N VAL A 157 19.60 22.26 2.62
CA VAL A 157 20.93 21.97 2.08
C VAL A 157 21.18 22.85 0.87
N THR A 158 22.34 23.54 0.85
CA THR A 158 22.70 24.45 -0.26
C THR A 158 23.70 23.83 -1.22
N ASP A 159 24.59 22.98 -0.71
CA ASP A 159 25.64 22.32 -1.47
C ASP A 159 26.22 21.11 -0.69
N TYR A 160 27.11 20.35 -1.30
CA TYR A 160 27.74 19.17 -0.68
C TYR A 160 28.56 19.53 0.58
N LYS A 161 29.24 20.65 0.60
CA LYS A 161 30.05 21.10 1.75
C LYS A 161 29.13 21.41 2.93
N HIS A 162 27.98 22.05 2.69
CA HIS A 162 26.97 22.33 3.70
C HIS A 162 26.36 21.03 4.21
N LEU A 163 25.97 20.09 3.32
CA LEU A 163 25.51 18.75 3.71
C LEU A 163 26.49 18.07 4.67
N ARG A 164 27.79 18.05 4.32
CA ARG A 164 28.82 17.42 5.16
C ARG A 164 29.03 18.14 6.50
N ALA A 165 28.91 19.45 6.53
CA ALA A 165 28.99 20.20 7.78
C ALA A 165 27.85 19.84 8.75
N LEU A 166 26.63 19.75 8.25
CA LEU A 166 25.43 19.37 9.03
C LEU A 166 25.50 17.93 9.55
N SER A 167 26.00 17.02 8.72
CA SER A 167 25.95 15.56 8.97
C SER A 167 27.25 14.97 9.51
N LYS A 168 28.19 15.79 9.99
CA LYS A 168 29.52 15.35 10.44
C LYS A 168 29.47 14.20 11.47
N HIS A 169 28.46 14.19 12.35
CA HIS A 169 28.26 13.17 13.37
C HIS A 169 27.52 11.92 12.89
N LEU A 170 26.97 11.93 11.67
CA LEU A 170 26.22 10.81 11.08
C LEU A 170 27.11 9.82 10.30
N GLY A 171 28.40 10.15 10.10
CA GLY A 171 29.36 9.31 9.36
C GLY A 171 29.50 9.72 7.91
N GLU A 172 30.16 8.85 7.12
CA GLU A 172 30.51 9.15 5.72
C GLU A 172 29.37 8.86 4.75
N HIS A 173 28.61 7.80 5.01
CA HIS A 173 27.51 7.35 4.16
C HIS A 173 26.19 7.87 4.70
N LEU A 174 25.50 8.63 3.88
CA LEU A 174 24.25 9.29 4.22
C LEU A 174 23.09 8.80 3.36
N VAL A 175 21.89 9.00 3.88
CA VAL A 175 20.64 8.93 3.12
C VAL A 175 19.97 10.30 3.27
N VAL A 176 19.61 10.92 2.15
CA VAL A 176 18.86 12.18 2.12
C VAL A 176 17.49 11.91 1.57
N GLN A 177 16.46 12.34 2.28
CA GLN A 177 15.06 12.24 1.83
C GLN A 177 14.45 13.64 1.70
N THR A 178 13.79 13.89 0.58
CA THR A 178 12.93 15.07 0.41
C THR A 178 11.60 14.88 1.15
N PRO A 179 10.84 15.96 1.42
CA PRO A 179 9.61 15.90 2.20
C PRO A 179 8.55 14.93 1.66
N PHE A 180 8.40 14.86 0.34
CA PHE A 180 7.41 14.04 -0.35
C PHE A 180 8.07 13.13 -1.38
N GLY A 181 7.38 12.04 -1.72
CA GLY A 181 7.76 11.07 -2.73
C GLY A 181 7.60 9.63 -2.24
N ASP A 182 7.34 8.74 -3.17
CA ASP A 182 7.00 7.34 -2.96
C ASP A 182 8.04 6.39 -3.57
N SER A 183 7.88 5.11 -3.34
CA SER A 183 8.64 4.02 -3.98
C SER A 183 10.17 4.23 -4.01
N GLY A 184 10.72 5.04 -3.09
CA GLY A 184 12.15 5.31 -3.00
C GLY A 184 12.72 6.34 -3.98
N HIS A 185 11.89 6.98 -4.82
CA HIS A 185 12.34 7.97 -5.81
C HIS A 185 12.98 9.21 -5.21
N THR A 186 12.58 9.59 -4.01
CA THR A 186 13.06 10.77 -3.29
C THR A 186 13.96 10.40 -2.11
N THR A 187 14.60 9.24 -2.19
CA THR A 187 15.56 8.73 -1.22
C THR A 187 16.92 8.58 -1.88
N PHE A 188 17.86 9.47 -1.56
CA PHE A 188 19.16 9.60 -2.20
C PHE A 188 20.25 9.04 -1.30
N PHE A 189 21.06 8.14 -1.82
CA PHE A 189 22.23 7.58 -1.13
C PHE A 189 23.46 8.39 -1.50
N ILE A 190 24.06 9.09 -0.51
CA ILE A 190 25.15 10.04 -0.72
C ILE A 190 26.38 9.60 0.09
N SER A 191 27.44 9.22 -0.59
CA SER A 191 28.75 8.88 0.01
C SER A 191 29.87 9.83 -0.44
N ASN A 192 29.65 10.59 -1.50
CA ASN A 192 30.62 11.50 -2.07
C ASN A 192 29.92 12.66 -2.83
N GLU A 193 30.73 13.63 -3.27
CA GLU A 193 30.23 14.83 -3.95
C GLU A 193 29.63 14.54 -5.33
N VAL A 194 30.12 13.51 -6.03
CA VAL A 194 29.57 13.12 -7.35
C VAL A 194 28.13 12.62 -7.20
N GLU A 195 27.89 11.73 -6.22
CA GLU A 195 26.54 11.24 -5.91
C GLU A 195 25.60 12.37 -5.48
N PHE A 196 26.09 13.32 -4.68
CA PHE A 196 25.31 14.50 -4.32
C PHE A 196 24.93 15.33 -5.55
N ASN A 197 25.91 15.61 -6.43
CA ASN A 197 25.68 16.46 -7.60
C ASN A 197 24.67 15.85 -8.59
N THR A 198 24.52 14.52 -8.60
CA THR A 198 23.49 13.84 -9.41
C THR A 198 22.08 14.22 -8.96
N HIS A 199 21.89 14.55 -7.68
CA HIS A 199 20.58 14.85 -7.06
C HIS A 199 20.54 16.25 -6.44
N ALA A 200 21.51 17.12 -6.79
CA ALA A 200 21.65 18.43 -6.14
C ALA A 200 20.41 19.31 -6.33
N GLU A 201 19.80 19.29 -7.51
CA GLU A 201 18.62 20.09 -7.82
C GLU A 201 17.43 19.66 -6.96
N GLU A 202 17.16 18.36 -6.85
CA GLU A 202 16.04 17.82 -6.06
C GLU A 202 16.24 18.10 -4.56
N ILE A 203 17.50 18.03 -4.06
CA ILE A 203 17.81 18.25 -2.65
C ILE A 203 17.79 19.73 -2.30
N THR A 204 18.41 20.59 -3.12
CA THR A 204 18.62 21.99 -2.76
C THR A 204 17.40 22.88 -2.98
N LYS A 205 16.43 22.45 -3.80
CA LYS A 205 15.16 23.16 -3.97
C LYS A 205 14.24 23.07 -2.74
N GLU A 206 14.46 22.07 -1.89
CA GLU A 206 13.61 21.84 -0.74
C GLU A 206 13.93 22.80 0.41
N LYS A 207 12.88 23.30 1.08
CA LYS A 207 13.03 24.16 2.25
C LYS A 207 13.71 23.43 3.41
N GLU A 208 13.53 22.13 3.47
CA GLU A 208 14.10 21.26 4.50
C GLU A 208 14.09 19.81 3.98
N VAL A 209 15.17 19.07 4.23
CA VAL A 209 15.30 17.66 3.92
C VAL A 209 15.69 16.87 5.18
N LYS A 210 15.42 15.57 5.18
CA LYS A 210 15.86 14.65 6.23
C LYS A 210 17.19 14.01 5.82
N ILE A 211 18.26 14.35 6.55
CA ILE A 211 19.61 13.82 6.35
C ILE A 211 19.85 12.74 7.39
N MET A 212 20.03 11.50 6.99
CA MET A 212 20.17 10.37 7.90
C MET A 212 21.51 9.67 7.75
N LYS A 213 21.97 9.03 8.84
CA LYS A 213 22.98 7.99 8.76
C LYS A 213 22.48 6.85 7.88
N ARG A 214 23.31 6.36 6.95
CA ARG A 214 22.99 5.13 6.22
C ARG A 214 23.17 3.93 7.14
N ILE A 215 22.13 3.12 7.28
CA ILE A 215 22.14 1.85 8.05
C ILE A 215 21.94 0.68 7.10
N ASN A 216 22.47 -0.48 7.46
CA ASN A 216 22.16 -1.73 6.79
C ASN A 216 20.94 -2.35 7.48
N CYS A 217 19.80 -2.36 6.85
CA CYS A 217 18.55 -2.70 7.51
C CYS A 217 17.71 -3.72 6.74
N TYR A 218 16.75 -4.30 7.46
CA TYR A 218 15.56 -4.94 6.89
C TYR A 218 14.42 -3.93 6.92
N GLY A 219 13.65 -3.86 5.83
CA GLY A 219 12.37 -3.15 5.78
C GLY A 219 11.25 -4.00 6.39
N THR A 220 10.30 -3.32 7.03
CA THR A 220 9.11 -3.94 7.60
C THR A 220 7.94 -3.00 7.50
N ALA A 221 6.73 -3.54 7.44
CA ALA A 221 5.50 -2.79 7.49
C ALA A 221 4.67 -3.22 8.71
N ILE A 222 3.99 -2.27 9.35
CA ILE A 222 3.04 -2.53 10.42
C ILE A 222 1.88 -1.56 10.32
N GLU A 223 0.67 -2.08 10.33
CA GLU A 223 -0.52 -1.25 10.24
C GLU A 223 -1.15 -1.01 11.60
N GLY A 224 -1.76 0.16 11.74
CA GLY A 224 -2.47 0.58 12.92
C GLY A 224 -3.80 1.27 12.59
N CYS A 225 -4.66 1.39 13.59
CA CYS A 225 -5.88 2.15 13.49
C CYS A 225 -6.08 2.98 14.75
N VAL A 226 -6.09 4.30 14.59
CA VAL A 226 -6.38 5.23 15.68
C VAL A 226 -7.88 5.24 15.92
N THR A 227 -8.28 4.75 17.10
CA THR A 227 -9.69 4.71 17.52
C THR A 227 -9.95 5.57 18.75
N GLN A 228 -11.20 5.85 19.07
CA GLN A 228 -11.58 6.54 20.30
C GLN A 228 -11.12 5.79 21.57
N HIS A 229 -10.83 4.49 21.48
CA HIS A 229 -10.43 3.65 22.62
C HIS A 229 -8.92 3.42 22.74
N GLY A 230 -8.12 3.90 21.77
CA GLY A 230 -6.69 3.68 21.69
C GLY A 230 -6.26 3.28 20.27
N THR A 231 -4.98 2.97 20.10
CA THR A 231 -4.44 2.57 18.82
C THR A 231 -4.42 1.06 18.70
N LEU A 232 -5.21 0.51 17.78
CA LEU A 232 -5.11 -0.87 17.35
C LEU A 232 -3.84 -1.06 16.52
N VAL A 233 -3.22 -2.23 16.64
CA VAL A 233 -1.99 -2.57 15.92
C VAL A 233 -2.08 -3.98 15.37
N ALA A 234 -1.79 -4.14 14.09
CA ALA A 234 -1.68 -5.42 13.40
C ALA A 234 -0.28 -6.05 13.61
N PRO A 235 -0.11 -7.34 13.31
CA PRO A 235 1.21 -7.97 13.34
C PRO A 235 2.22 -7.36 12.39
N LEU A 236 3.50 -7.35 12.80
CA LEU A 236 4.62 -6.88 12.00
C LEU A 236 4.82 -7.78 10.78
N MET A 237 5.01 -7.19 9.62
CA MET A 237 5.30 -7.84 8.35
C MET A 237 6.74 -7.59 7.91
N THR A 238 7.31 -8.53 7.15
CA THR A 238 8.56 -8.32 6.43
C THR A 238 8.27 -7.76 5.04
N GLU A 239 9.17 -6.94 4.52
CA GLU A 239 9.08 -6.40 3.18
C GLU A 239 9.98 -7.12 2.19
N LEU A 240 9.52 -7.22 0.94
CA LEU A 240 10.32 -7.60 -0.21
C LEU A 240 10.70 -6.31 -0.95
N VAL A 241 12.00 -6.01 -1.00
CA VAL A 241 12.52 -4.77 -1.60
C VAL A 241 13.68 -5.10 -2.54
N GLY A 242 13.65 -4.54 -3.74
CA GLY A 242 14.75 -4.56 -4.68
C GLY A 242 15.11 -5.93 -5.29
N PHE A 243 14.20 -6.90 -5.26
CA PHE A 243 14.41 -8.18 -5.92
C PHE A 243 14.30 -8.01 -7.44
N LYS A 244 15.42 -8.23 -8.15
CA LYS A 244 15.50 -8.11 -9.63
C LYS A 244 14.51 -8.99 -10.39
N GLU A 245 14.02 -10.03 -9.74
CA GLU A 245 12.98 -10.91 -10.27
C GLU A 245 11.60 -10.27 -10.24
N LEU A 246 11.40 -9.19 -9.46
CA LEU A 246 10.11 -8.53 -9.27
C LEU A 246 10.10 -7.08 -9.72
N THR A 247 11.22 -6.36 -9.57
CA THR A 247 11.31 -4.92 -9.85
C THR A 247 12.65 -4.58 -10.50
N PRO A 248 12.72 -3.60 -11.43
CA PRO A 248 13.97 -3.10 -11.95
C PRO A 248 14.70 -2.18 -10.96
N TYR A 249 14.00 -1.68 -9.94
CA TYR A 249 14.53 -0.66 -9.02
C TYR A 249 15.15 -1.28 -7.78
N LYS A 250 16.38 -0.87 -7.46
CA LYS A 250 17.16 -1.41 -6.33
C LYS A 250 16.49 -1.21 -4.96
N GLY A 251 15.77 -0.12 -4.78
CA GLY A 251 14.99 0.19 -3.56
C GLY A 251 13.49 0.00 -3.73
N GLY A 252 13.04 -0.57 -4.88
CA GLY A 252 11.62 -0.70 -5.17
C GLY A 252 10.94 -1.75 -4.28
N TRP A 253 9.86 -1.35 -3.63
CA TRP A 253 8.96 -2.26 -2.95
C TRP A 253 8.33 -3.24 -3.95
N CYS A 254 8.24 -4.51 -3.59
CA CYS A 254 7.69 -5.54 -4.45
C CYS A 254 6.93 -6.64 -3.69
N GLY A 255 6.50 -6.36 -2.48
CA GLY A 255 5.63 -7.23 -1.73
C GLY A 255 5.94 -7.34 -0.23
N ASN A 256 5.18 -8.17 0.45
CA ASN A 256 5.29 -8.38 1.90
C ASN A 256 4.99 -9.84 2.27
N GLU A 257 5.48 -10.24 3.44
CA GLU A 257 5.08 -11.47 4.11
C GLU A 257 4.58 -11.20 5.52
N ILE A 258 3.46 -11.84 5.88
CA ILE A 258 2.95 -11.88 7.24
C ILE A 258 3.06 -13.29 7.79
N PHE A 259 3.66 -13.45 8.98
CA PHE A 259 3.78 -14.74 9.67
C PHE A 259 4.12 -14.55 11.16
N GLY A 260 3.76 -15.51 12.00
CA GLY A 260 3.76 -15.37 13.46
C GLY A 260 5.11 -15.09 14.13
N ASN A 261 6.21 -15.45 13.47
CA ASN A 261 7.56 -15.30 14.01
C ASN A 261 8.44 -14.36 13.18
N ALA A 262 7.85 -13.34 12.54
CA ALA A 262 8.60 -12.30 11.88
C ALA A 262 9.55 -11.62 12.88
N PHE A 263 10.85 -11.76 12.69
CA PHE A 263 11.90 -11.31 13.62
C PHE A 263 11.80 -11.95 15.02
N ASN A 264 12.62 -11.49 15.96
CA ASN A 264 12.56 -11.94 17.35
C ASN A 264 11.44 -11.25 18.14
N ALA A 265 11.07 -11.81 19.30
CA ALA A 265 9.97 -11.29 20.12
C ALA A 265 10.20 -9.86 20.61
N ASN A 266 11.44 -9.47 20.88
CA ASN A 266 11.76 -8.12 21.35
C ASN A 266 11.50 -7.08 20.23
N ILE A 267 11.88 -7.39 19.00
CA ILE A 267 11.60 -6.52 17.84
C ILE A 267 10.09 -6.37 17.64
N ARG A 268 9.33 -7.46 17.67
CA ARG A 268 7.87 -7.41 17.52
C ARG A 268 7.20 -6.58 18.60
N GLU A 269 7.60 -6.76 19.87
CA GLU A 269 7.04 -6.00 21.00
C GLU A 269 7.42 -4.52 20.92
N LYS A 270 8.64 -4.20 20.49
CA LYS A 270 9.09 -2.81 20.31
C LYS A 270 8.35 -2.14 19.16
N ALA A 271 8.14 -2.85 18.03
CA ALA A 271 7.34 -2.37 16.90
C ALA A 271 5.90 -2.07 17.33
N LYS A 272 5.24 -3.02 18.03
CA LYS A 272 3.90 -2.82 18.60
C LYS A 272 3.85 -1.56 19.48
N THR A 273 4.76 -1.46 20.43
CA THR A 273 4.82 -0.33 21.37
C THR A 273 5.04 1.00 20.66
N TYR A 274 5.93 1.04 19.67
CA TYR A 274 6.19 2.24 18.88
C TYR A 274 4.97 2.63 18.04
N THR A 275 4.29 1.67 17.44
CA THR A 275 3.07 1.92 16.66
C THR A 275 1.95 2.46 17.53
N GLN A 276 1.75 1.92 18.75
CA GLN A 276 0.78 2.45 19.69
C GLN A 276 1.11 3.90 20.10
N LYS A 277 2.36 4.17 20.50
CA LYS A 277 2.80 5.52 20.88
C LYS A 277 2.63 6.52 19.73
N PHE A 278 2.98 6.09 18.52
CA PHE A 278 2.88 6.93 17.33
C PHE A 278 1.41 7.23 17.00
N GLY A 279 0.54 6.22 17.01
CA GLY A 279 -0.90 6.39 16.80
C GLY A 279 -1.57 7.26 17.86
N ASP A 280 -1.15 7.14 19.12
CA ASP A 280 -1.63 8.03 20.19
C ASP A 280 -1.16 9.49 20.00
N GLN A 281 0.01 9.70 19.39
CA GLN A 281 0.46 11.04 18.99
C GLN A 281 -0.30 11.53 17.76
N LEU A 282 -0.56 10.67 16.77
CA LEU A 282 -1.40 11.02 15.60
C LEU A 282 -2.79 11.52 16.05
N ARG A 283 -3.38 10.88 17.07
CA ARG A 283 -4.66 11.36 17.65
C ARG A 283 -4.57 12.79 18.15
N LYS A 284 -3.46 13.17 18.81
CA LYS A 284 -3.25 14.55 19.28
C LYS A 284 -3.08 15.55 18.13
N GLU A 285 -2.59 15.09 16.97
CA GLU A 285 -2.53 15.88 15.74
C GLU A 285 -3.90 15.93 15.01
N GLY A 286 -4.96 15.30 15.56
CA GLY A 286 -6.31 15.28 14.99
C GLY A 286 -6.61 14.13 14.04
N TYR A 287 -5.73 13.13 13.94
CA TYR A 287 -5.91 11.96 13.11
C TYR A 287 -6.81 10.91 13.76
N LYS A 288 -7.66 10.26 12.97
CA LYS A 288 -8.39 9.04 13.33
C LYS A 288 -8.41 8.07 12.16
N GLY A 289 -8.44 6.78 12.46
CA GLY A 289 -8.55 5.71 11.46
C GLY A 289 -7.23 5.06 11.11
N TYR A 290 -7.19 4.47 9.94
CA TYR A 290 -6.17 3.53 9.46
C TYR A 290 -4.87 4.24 9.03
N PHE A 291 -3.73 3.68 9.38
CA PHE A 291 -2.40 4.13 8.95
C PHE A 291 -1.42 2.94 8.90
N GLU A 292 -0.32 3.14 8.24
CA GLU A 292 0.77 2.17 8.19
C GLU A 292 2.10 2.86 8.53
N LEU A 293 3.01 2.13 9.21
CA LEU A 293 4.37 2.53 9.51
C LEU A 293 5.37 1.55 8.90
N ASP A 294 6.36 2.09 8.22
CA ASP A 294 7.56 1.35 7.87
C ASP A 294 8.60 1.46 8.99
N PHE A 295 9.05 0.32 9.50
CA PHE A 295 10.20 0.29 10.39
C PHE A 295 11.43 -0.29 9.69
N LEU A 296 12.57 0.27 10.03
CA LEU A 296 13.88 -0.19 9.61
C LEU A 296 14.55 -0.92 10.77
N ILE A 297 14.89 -2.19 10.57
CA ILE A 297 15.58 -3.01 11.59
C ILE A 297 17.05 -3.06 11.21
N ASP A 298 17.89 -2.39 11.99
CA ASP A 298 19.33 -2.35 11.79
C ASP A 298 19.93 -3.75 12.01
N LYS A 299 20.60 -4.27 10.97
CA LYS A 299 21.21 -5.61 10.99
C LYS A 299 22.42 -5.72 11.90
N ASP A 300 23.09 -4.60 12.16
CA ASP A 300 24.34 -4.57 12.90
C ASP A 300 24.09 -4.61 14.41
N ASN A 301 22.99 -4.04 14.89
CA ASN A 301 22.70 -3.92 16.32
C ASN A 301 21.30 -4.40 16.73
N GLY A 302 20.41 -4.71 15.78
CA GLY A 302 19.03 -5.16 16.03
C GLY A 302 18.10 -4.04 16.51
N GLU A 303 18.51 -2.77 16.43
CA GLU A 303 17.66 -1.64 16.78
C GLU A 303 16.60 -1.41 15.71
N ILE A 304 15.45 -0.90 16.15
CA ILE A 304 14.31 -0.59 15.30
C ILE A 304 14.10 0.93 15.24
N TYR A 305 13.95 1.44 14.03
CA TYR A 305 13.76 2.86 13.74
C TYR A 305 12.55 3.08 12.86
N LEU A 306 11.81 4.15 13.08
CA LEU A 306 10.78 4.60 12.15
C LEU A 306 11.42 5.07 10.84
N GLY A 307 10.99 4.48 9.74
CA GLY A 307 11.34 4.89 8.37
C GLY A 307 10.37 5.93 7.84
N GLU A 308 9.09 5.55 7.73
CA GLU A 308 8.04 6.32 7.07
C GLU A 308 6.68 6.13 7.74
N LEU A 309 5.78 7.09 7.57
CA LEU A 309 4.35 7.02 7.87
C LEU A 309 3.56 7.07 6.56
N ASN A 310 2.63 6.15 6.41
CA ASN A 310 1.59 6.17 5.39
C ASN A 310 0.23 6.44 6.08
N PRO A 311 -0.27 7.70 6.12
CA PRO A 311 -1.51 8.05 6.83
C PRO A 311 -2.76 7.67 6.00
N ARG A 312 -2.85 6.40 5.59
CA ARG A 312 -3.83 5.85 4.65
C ARG A 312 -3.78 4.32 4.63
N VAL A 313 -4.64 3.71 3.84
CA VAL A 313 -4.42 2.33 3.38
C VAL A 313 -3.19 2.27 2.47
N SER A 314 -2.54 1.13 2.40
CA SER A 314 -1.30 0.95 1.65
C SER A 314 -1.28 -0.37 0.87
N GLY A 315 -0.17 -0.69 0.24
CA GLY A 315 0.02 -1.95 -0.48
C GLY A 315 -0.13 -3.20 0.39
N VAL A 316 0.01 -3.08 1.71
CA VAL A 316 -0.10 -4.21 2.65
C VAL A 316 -1.48 -4.39 3.27
N SER A 317 -2.38 -3.43 3.08
CA SER A 317 -3.68 -3.43 3.78
C SER A 317 -4.54 -4.63 3.46
N SER A 318 -4.54 -5.12 2.21
CA SER A 318 -5.25 -6.35 1.85
C SER A 318 -4.68 -7.57 2.57
N LEU A 319 -3.36 -7.62 2.78
CA LEU A 319 -2.69 -8.73 3.47
C LEU A 319 -3.05 -8.74 4.96
N THR A 320 -3.01 -7.60 5.62
CA THR A 320 -3.42 -7.42 7.01
C THR A 320 -4.87 -7.84 7.25
N ASN A 321 -5.80 -7.31 6.43
CA ASN A 321 -7.23 -7.46 6.68
C ASN A 321 -7.78 -8.85 6.36
N HIS A 322 -7.01 -9.72 5.72
CA HIS A 322 -7.40 -11.09 5.38
C HIS A 322 -6.51 -12.18 6.00
N SER A 323 -5.63 -11.85 6.92
CA SER A 323 -4.86 -12.83 7.68
C SER A 323 -5.72 -13.50 8.76
N LYS A 324 -5.28 -14.64 9.28
CA LYS A 324 -6.05 -15.45 10.22
C LYS A 324 -6.53 -14.67 11.45
N PHE A 325 -5.69 -13.79 12.01
CA PHE A 325 -6.07 -12.98 13.17
C PHE A 325 -7.29 -12.08 12.88
N ALA A 326 -7.34 -11.49 11.68
CA ALA A 326 -8.49 -10.69 11.24
C ALA A 326 -9.72 -11.56 10.96
N MET A 327 -9.53 -12.74 10.35
CA MET A 327 -10.63 -13.67 10.06
C MET A 327 -11.26 -14.28 11.31
N MET A 328 -10.49 -14.45 12.38
CA MET A 328 -11.00 -14.94 13.68
C MET A 328 -11.88 -13.91 14.38
N ASP A 329 -11.52 -12.64 14.28
CA ASP A 329 -12.24 -11.51 14.85
C ASP A 329 -12.97 -10.73 13.73
N VAL A 330 -12.43 -9.57 13.38
CA VAL A 330 -12.83 -8.72 12.24
C VAL A 330 -11.59 -8.06 11.64
N PRO A 331 -11.60 -7.74 10.34
CA PRO A 331 -10.58 -6.91 9.74
C PRO A 331 -10.38 -5.60 10.50
N MET A 332 -9.13 -5.19 10.70
CA MET A 332 -8.83 -3.93 11.40
C MET A 332 -9.46 -2.73 10.70
N PHE A 333 -9.64 -2.79 9.38
CA PHE A 333 -10.28 -1.73 8.61
C PHE A 333 -11.75 -1.48 9.00
N LEU A 334 -12.44 -2.45 9.62
CA LEU A 334 -13.79 -2.22 10.12
C LEU A 334 -13.82 -1.19 11.26
N PHE A 335 -12.78 -1.13 12.09
CA PHE A 335 -12.67 -0.09 13.12
C PHE A 335 -12.45 1.30 12.52
N HIS A 336 -11.71 1.40 11.41
CA HIS A 336 -11.64 2.65 10.65
C HIS A 336 -13.03 3.11 10.20
N LEU A 337 -13.81 2.20 9.64
CA LEU A 337 -15.19 2.51 9.22
C LEU A 337 -16.08 2.91 10.41
N LEU A 338 -15.98 2.24 11.56
CA LEU A 338 -16.73 2.61 12.76
C LEU A 338 -16.42 4.06 13.21
N GLU A 339 -15.14 4.44 13.19
CA GLU A 339 -14.71 5.82 13.55
C GLU A 339 -15.28 6.87 12.57
N TRP A 340 -15.30 6.57 11.27
CA TRP A 340 -15.75 7.50 10.23
C TRP A 340 -17.28 7.48 9.98
N MET A 341 -17.95 6.44 10.45
CA MET A 341 -19.42 6.36 10.46
C MET A 341 -20.03 6.85 11.78
N ASP A 342 -19.20 7.30 12.72
CA ASP A 342 -19.57 7.76 14.07
C ASP A 342 -20.45 6.72 14.80
N VAL A 343 -20.12 5.42 14.64
CA VAL A 343 -20.83 4.33 15.31
C VAL A 343 -20.31 4.16 16.72
N PRO A 344 -21.15 4.23 17.76
CA PRO A 344 -20.71 3.98 19.13
C PRO A 344 -20.40 2.50 19.33
N TYR A 345 -19.20 2.19 19.84
CA TYR A 345 -18.78 0.84 20.17
C TYR A 345 -17.85 0.84 21.38
N THR A 346 -17.62 -0.32 21.95
CA THR A 346 -16.69 -0.52 23.07
C THR A 346 -15.80 -1.71 22.81
N ILE A 347 -14.49 -1.52 22.95
CA ILE A 347 -13.46 -2.57 22.84
C ILE A 347 -12.39 -2.37 23.92
N ASN A 348 -11.74 -3.47 24.31
CA ASN A 348 -10.48 -3.43 25.01
C ASN A 348 -9.34 -3.56 23.98
N VAL A 349 -8.73 -2.42 23.63
CA VAL A 349 -7.67 -2.36 22.61
C VAL A 349 -6.51 -3.28 22.94
N ASN A 350 -6.02 -3.27 24.19
CA ASN A 350 -4.86 -4.08 24.56
C ASN A 350 -5.16 -5.59 24.45
N GLU A 351 -6.32 -6.02 24.94
CA GLU A 351 -6.74 -7.43 24.84
C GLU A 351 -6.86 -7.88 23.39
N LEU A 352 -7.42 -7.03 22.52
CA LEU A 352 -7.58 -7.33 21.10
C LEU A 352 -6.22 -7.42 20.40
N VAL A 353 -5.34 -6.44 20.61
CA VAL A 353 -3.99 -6.41 20.05
C VAL A 353 -3.16 -7.59 20.53
N ASP A 354 -3.17 -7.88 21.84
CA ASP A 354 -2.44 -9.03 22.39
C ASP A 354 -2.94 -10.36 21.83
N ARG A 355 -4.24 -10.47 21.55
CA ARG A 355 -4.81 -11.66 20.90
C ARG A 355 -4.34 -11.79 19.45
N TRP A 356 -4.34 -10.69 18.69
CA TRP A 356 -3.89 -10.66 17.30
C TRP A 356 -2.40 -10.98 17.15
N MET A 357 -1.57 -10.54 18.12
CA MET A 357 -0.12 -10.73 18.09
C MET A 357 0.33 -12.16 18.45
N LYS A 358 -0.56 -13.02 18.96
CA LYS A 358 -0.21 -14.41 19.28
C LYS A 358 0.13 -15.20 18.02
N ALA A 359 1.27 -15.86 18.00
CA ALA A 359 1.73 -16.64 16.84
C ALA A 359 0.74 -17.73 16.40
N GLU A 360 0.02 -18.32 17.35
CA GLU A 360 -1.03 -19.33 17.10
C GLU A 360 -2.25 -18.78 16.35
N ASN A 361 -2.48 -17.46 16.42
CA ASN A 361 -3.56 -16.75 15.75
C ASN A 361 -3.14 -16.17 14.37
N MET A 362 -1.94 -16.49 13.93
CA MET A 362 -1.42 -16.09 12.65
C MET A 362 -1.23 -17.28 11.73
N ASP A 363 -1.58 -17.12 10.50
CA ASP A 363 -1.13 -17.97 9.39
C ASP A 363 -0.02 -17.24 8.62
N SER A 364 0.51 -17.91 7.63
CA SER A 364 1.57 -17.34 6.80
C SER A 364 1.03 -17.05 5.42
N TRP A 365 1.18 -15.80 5.00
CA TRP A 365 0.81 -15.33 3.67
C TRP A 365 1.89 -14.42 3.10
N SER A 366 2.02 -14.44 1.80
CA SER A 366 2.89 -13.56 1.05
C SER A 366 2.14 -12.94 -0.11
N GLN A 367 2.47 -11.69 -0.44
CA GLN A 367 2.05 -11.04 -1.67
C GLN A 367 3.27 -10.55 -2.43
N LEU A 368 3.24 -10.67 -3.75
CA LEU A 368 4.25 -10.20 -4.66
C LEU A 368 3.64 -9.26 -5.69
N VAL A 369 4.25 -8.11 -5.89
CA VAL A 369 3.97 -7.23 -7.02
C VAL A 369 4.91 -7.60 -8.15
N ILE A 370 4.38 -8.09 -9.25
CA ILE A 370 5.17 -8.49 -10.40
C ILE A 370 5.24 -7.31 -11.36
N LYS A 371 6.43 -6.72 -11.50
CA LYS A 371 6.67 -5.61 -12.42
C LYS A 371 7.39 -6.08 -13.69
N HIS A 372 7.25 -5.32 -14.76
CA HIS A 372 8.08 -5.49 -15.96
C HIS A 372 9.51 -5.02 -15.65
N THR A 373 10.50 -5.86 -15.92
CA THR A 373 11.90 -5.61 -15.54
C THR A 373 12.85 -5.36 -16.69
N LYS A 374 12.34 -5.33 -17.93
CA LYS A 374 13.14 -5.06 -19.12
C LYS A 374 13.04 -3.59 -19.52
N LYS A 375 14.09 -3.07 -20.14
CA LYS A 375 14.10 -1.74 -20.77
C LYS A 375 13.49 -1.78 -22.16
N SER A 376 12.26 -2.24 -22.26
CA SER A 376 11.51 -2.31 -23.52
C SER A 376 10.15 -1.67 -23.33
N LEU A 377 9.64 -1.03 -24.37
CA LEU A 377 8.25 -0.67 -24.49
C LEU A 377 7.56 -1.75 -25.31
N GLU A 378 6.53 -2.36 -24.76
CA GLU A 378 5.80 -3.47 -25.37
C GLU A 378 4.30 -3.20 -25.31
N LEU A 379 3.53 -3.67 -26.28
CA LEU A 379 2.06 -3.65 -26.23
C LEU A 379 1.56 -5.03 -25.79
N ALA A 380 0.78 -5.10 -24.72
CA ALA A 380 0.22 -6.35 -24.22
C ALA A 380 -0.82 -6.93 -25.18
N THR A 381 -0.55 -8.10 -25.75
CA THR A 381 -1.47 -8.78 -26.67
C THR A 381 -2.22 -9.93 -26.01
N LYS A 382 -1.70 -10.45 -24.90
CA LYS A 382 -2.33 -11.43 -24.02
C LYS A 382 -1.86 -11.23 -22.58
N VAL A 383 -2.79 -11.31 -21.65
CA VAL A 383 -2.55 -11.18 -20.20
C VAL A 383 -3.16 -12.36 -19.43
N PRO A 384 -2.64 -12.75 -18.26
CA PRO A 384 -3.26 -13.77 -17.42
C PRO A 384 -4.51 -13.22 -16.71
N GLU A 385 -5.53 -14.05 -16.64
CA GLU A 385 -6.80 -13.72 -15.98
C GLU A 385 -6.65 -13.65 -14.46
N SER A 386 -7.41 -12.76 -13.80
CA SER A 386 -7.53 -12.74 -12.34
C SER A 386 -8.23 -14.00 -11.83
N GLY A 387 -7.78 -14.50 -10.69
CA GLY A 387 -8.36 -15.68 -10.06
C GLY A 387 -7.32 -16.64 -9.50
N ILE A 388 -7.70 -17.89 -9.37
CA ILE A 388 -6.88 -18.94 -8.77
C ILE A 388 -6.04 -19.64 -9.85
N TRP A 389 -4.75 -19.66 -9.61
CA TRP A 389 -3.75 -20.34 -10.40
C TRP A 389 -3.16 -21.51 -9.61
N GLU A 390 -2.70 -22.54 -10.28
CA GLU A 390 -2.15 -23.74 -9.66
C GLU A 390 -0.76 -24.09 -10.24
N MET A 391 0.19 -24.37 -9.37
CA MET A 391 1.48 -24.93 -9.74
C MET A 391 1.38 -26.45 -9.77
N LYS A 392 1.46 -27.04 -10.95
CA LYS A 392 1.47 -28.49 -11.14
C LYS A 392 2.79 -29.12 -10.65
N LYS A 393 2.80 -30.44 -10.42
CA LYS A 393 4.00 -31.19 -9.95
C LYS A 393 5.21 -31.02 -10.87
N ASN A 394 5.00 -30.79 -12.14
CA ASN A 394 6.07 -30.52 -13.13
C ASN A 394 6.56 -29.07 -13.13
N GLY A 395 6.01 -28.21 -12.26
CA GLY A 395 6.34 -26.79 -12.13
C GLY A 395 5.59 -25.86 -13.09
N ASN A 396 4.71 -26.36 -13.92
CA ASN A 396 3.88 -25.53 -14.79
C ASN A 396 2.82 -24.80 -13.98
N ILE A 397 2.65 -23.51 -14.27
CA ILE A 397 1.59 -22.65 -13.68
C ILE A 397 0.41 -22.64 -14.66
N VAL A 398 -0.77 -23.00 -14.17
CA VAL A 398 -1.99 -23.07 -14.98
C VAL A 398 -3.14 -22.36 -14.28
N PHE A 399 -3.99 -21.70 -15.06
CA PHE A 399 -5.22 -21.12 -14.57
C PHE A 399 -6.18 -22.21 -14.10
N LYS A 400 -6.77 -22.06 -12.91
CA LYS A 400 -7.68 -23.04 -12.32
C LYS A 400 -9.14 -22.58 -12.42
N LYS A 401 -9.41 -21.34 -12.00
CA LYS A 401 -10.74 -20.73 -12.06
C LYS A 401 -10.67 -19.23 -11.85
N MET A 402 -11.62 -18.50 -12.39
CA MET A 402 -11.89 -17.14 -12.00
C MET A 402 -12.33 -17.09 -10.54
N ASP A 403 -11.83 -16.15 -9.80
CA ASP A 403 -12.24 -15.86 -8.42
C ASP A 403 -11.88 -14.40 -8.08
N ALA A 404 -12.68 -13.77 -7.25
CA ALA A 404 -12.46 -12.39 -6.80
C ALA A 404 -11.77 -12.31 -5.43
N HIS A 405 -11.63 -13.45 -4.74
CA HIS A 405 -11.21 -13.47 -3.34
C HIS A 405 -10.05 -14.46 -3.11
N ARG A 406 -8.97 -13.98 -2.50
CA ARG A 406 -7.81 -14.81 -2.15
C ARG A 406 -8.12 -15.93 -1.15
N GLN A 407 -9.25 -15.85 -0.43
CA GLN A 407 -9.70 -16.89 0.51
C GLN A 407 -9.93 -18.24 -0.18
N SER A 408 -10.13 -18.22 -1.51
CA SER A 408 -10.26 -19.42 -2.32
C SER A 408 -8.92 -20.16 -2.55
N VAL A 409 -7.79 -19.60 -2.13
CA VAL A 409 -6.50 -20.31 -2.08
C VAL A 409 -6.50 -21.26 -0.91
N VAL A 410 -6.61 -22.56 -1.16
CA VAL A 410 -6.71 -23.60 -0.12
C VAL A 410 -5.40 -24.36 0.09
N ASP A 411 -4.59 -24.50 -0.94
CA ASP A 411 -3.36 -25.29 -0.95
C ASP A 411 -2.11 -24.44 -1.21
N ASP A 412 -0.95 -24.90 -0.77
CA ASP A 412 0.33 -24.21 -0.97
C ASP A 412 0.81 -24.19 -2.43
N ASN A 413 0.24 -25.05 -3.29
CA ASN A 413 0.48 -25.04 -4.74
C ASN A 413 -0.52 -24.14 -5.50
N GLU A 414 -1.36 -23.39 -4.81
CA GLU A 414 -2.27 -22.41 -5.38
C GLU A 414 -1.84 -20.99 -5.07
N ALA A 415 -2.28 -20.07 -5.91
CA ALA A 415 -2.11 -18.63 -5.73
C ALA A 415 -3.34 -17.89 -6.27
N PHE A 416 -3.71 -16.79 -5.62
CA PHE A 416 -4.60 -15.81 -6.19
C PHE A 416 -3.76 -14.80 -6.98
N PHE A 417 -4.13 -14.54 -8.23
CA PHE A 417 -3.54 -13.52 -9.07
C PHE A 417 -4.55 -12.43 -9.36
N LEU A 418 -4.17 -11.17 -9.15
CA LEU A 418 -4.91 -9.98 -9.56
C LEU A 418 -4.21 -9.34 -10.74
N GLN A 419 -4.87 -9.28 -11.88
CA GLN A 419 -4.39 -8.60 -13.07
C GLN A 419 -4.40 -7.08 -12.86
N ILE A 420 -3.33 -6.41 -13.27
CA ILE A 420 -3.24 -4.95 -13.33
C ILE A 420 -3.11 -4.53 -14.79
N THR A 421 -2.03 -4.90 -15.47
CA THR A 421 -1.89 -4.66 -16.90
C THR A 421 -2.95 -5.42 -17.67
N GLN A 422 -3.74 -4.71 -18.48
CA GLN A 422 -4.79 -5.25 -19.32
C GLN A 422 -4.27 -5.54 -20.75
N LYS A 423 -5.07 -6.24 -21.52
CA LYS A 423 -4.80 -6.39 -22.96
C LYS A 423 -4.88 -5.02 -23.62
N ASP A 424 -3.96 -4.77 -24.54
CA ASP A 424 -3.78 -3.52 -25.28
C ASP A 424 -3.19 -2.35 -24.44
N ASP A 425 -2.77 -2.61 -23.17
CA ASP A 425 -1.97 -1.65 -22.39
C ASP A 425 -0.50 -1.65 -22.82
N TYR A 426 0.18 -0.53 -22.60
CA TYR A 426 1.62 -0.41 -22.73
C TYR A 426 2.33 -1.03 -21.52
N ILE A 427 3.37 -1.81 -21.79
CA ILE A 427 4.27 -2.42 -20.80
C ILE A 427 5.63 -1.75 -20.93
N TYR A 428 6.05 -1.02 -19.89
CA TYR A 428 7.33 -0.30 -19.81
C TYR A 428 8.14 -0.74 -18.59
N GLU A 429 9.40 -0.33 -18.49
CA GLU A 429 10.25 -0.69 -17.34
C GLU A 429 9.62 -0.19 -16.01
N GLY A 430 9.27 -1.10 -15.13
CA GLY A 430 8.63 -0.81 -13.84
C GLY A 430 7.11 -0.89 -13.85
N ALA A 431 6.46 -1.07 -15.00
CA ALA A 431 5.01 -1.25 -15.08
C ALA A 431 4.53 -2.42 -14.22
N ASP A 432 3.44 -2.22 -13.48
CA ASP A 432 2.82 -3.24 -12.63
C ASP A 432 2.02 -4.22 -13.48
N LEU A 433 2.52 -5.44 -13.62
CA LEU A 433 1.84 -6.49 -14.39
C LEU A 433 0.66 -7.08 -13.60
N GLY A 434 0.85 -7.31 -12.31
CA GLY A 434 -0.17 -7.86 -11.44
C GLY A 434 0.36 -8.26 -10.07
N ILE A 435 -0.56 -8.68 -9.21
CA ILE A 435 -0.27 -9.03 -7.81
C ILE A 435 -0.57 -10.50 -7.60
N LEU A 436 0.38 -11.19 -6.98
CA LEU A 436 0.26 -12.61 -6.65
C LEU A 436 0.21 -12.77 -5.13
N VAL A 437 -0.85 -13.42 -4.63
CA VAL A 437 -1.05 -13.70 -3.20
C VAL A 437 -1.03 -15.21 -2.96
N LEU A 438 -0.18 -15.66 -2.05
CA LEU A 438 0.07 -17.07 -1.79
C LEU A 438 0.09 -17.38 -0.30
N ARG A 439 -0.25 -18.62 0.04
CA ARG A 439 0.00 -19.18 1.39
C ARG A 439 1.49 -19.45 1.58
N GLY A 440 1.93 -19.31 2.83
CA GLY A 440 3.30 -19.58 3.24
C GLY A 440 4.28 -18.47 2.87
N ARG A 441 5.53 -18.64 3.31
CA ARG A 441 6.61 -17.71 3.05
C ARG A 441 7.21 -17.93 1.66
N LEU A 442 7.71 -16.86 1.08
CA LEU A 442 8.40 -16.82 -0.22
C LEU A 442 9.85 -16.38 -0.09
N MET A 443 10.22 -15.84 1.07
CA MET A 443 11.62 -15.61 1.44
C MET A 443 12.12 -16.69 2.40
N SER A 444 13.43 -16.98 2.33
CA SER A 444 14.17 -17.75 3.33
C SER A 444 14.43 -16.91 4.59
N ASP A 445 15.02 -17.52 5.62
CA ASP A 445 15.33 -16.82 6.88
C ASP A 445 16.42 -15.75 6.74
N ASP A 446 17.22 -15.82 5.68
CA ASP A 446 18.20 -14.81 5.28
C ASP A 446 17.64 -13.77 4.28
N PHE A 447 16.32 -13.69 4.15
CA PHE A 447 15.59 -12.75 3.33
C PHE A 447 15.95 -12.81 1.83
N GLN A 448 16.13 -14.02 1.30
CA GLN A 448 16.32 -14.26 -0.13
C GLN A 448 15.07 -14.94 -0.72
N LEU A 449 14.74 -14.63 -1.97
CA LEU A 449 13.62 -15.29 -2.65
C LEU A 449 13.86 -16.81 -2.76
N SER A 450 12.88 -17.56 -2.30
CA SER A 450 12.88 -19.03 -2.39
C SER A 450 12.72 -19.48 -3.84
N GLU A 451 13.12 -20.73 -4.13
CA GLU A 451 12.90 -21.34 -5.45
C GLU A 451 11.41 -21.46 -5.80
N ARG A 452 10.55 -21.61 -4.77
CA ARG A 452 9.08 -21.57 -4.95
C ARG A 452 8.63 -20.20 -5.47
N ALA A 453 9.10 -19.11 -4.85
CA ALA A 453 8.81 -17.75 -5.29
C ALA A 453 9.24 -17.51 -6.75
N LYS A 454 10.47 -17.86 -7.08
CA LYS A 454 11.02 -17.69 -8.45
C LYS A 454 10.22 -18.45 -9.50
N ARG A 455 9.76 -19.67 -9.18
CA ARG A 455 8.90 -20.46 -10.08
C ARG A 455 7.56 -19.77 -10.33
N TRP A 456 6.91 -19.27 -9.29
CA TRP A 456 5.65 -18.53 -9.42
C TRP A 456 5.83 -17.29 -10.28
N ILE A 457 6.83 -16.45 -9.98
CA ILE A 457 7.12 -15.22 -10.74
C ILE A 457 7.34 -15.54 -12.23
N LYS A 458 8.22 -16.52 -12.51
CA LYS A 458 8.51 -16.96 -13.88
C LYS A 458 7.26 -17.49 -14.57
N GLY A 459 6.47 -18.31 -13.86
CA GLY A 459 5.30 -18.97 -14.41
C GLY A 459 4.17 -17.99 -14.77
N ILE A 460 3.91 -16.99 -13.93
CA ILE A 460 2.92 -15.94 -14.22
C ILE A 460 3.41 -15.05 -15.37
N ARG A 461 4.67 -14.59 -15.34
CA ARG A 461 5.22 -13.81 -16.46
C ARG A 461 5.15 -14.53 -17.80
N ALA A 462 5.30 -15.85 -17.80
CA ALA A 462 5.20 -16.65 -19.01
C ALA A 462 3.79 -16.69 -19.62
N GLN A 463 2.77 -16.24 -18.91
CA GLN A 463 1.39 -16.14 -19.42
C GLN A 463 1.17 -14.88 -20.27
N TYR A 464 2.00 -13.85 -20.08
CA TYR A 464 1.94 -12.63 -20.88
C TYR A 464 2.47 -12.87 -22.30
N ARG A 465 1.88 -12.20 -23.27
CA ARG A 465 2.40 -12.02 -24.62
C ARG A 465 2.33 -10.54 -24.94
N SER A 466 3.35 -10.02 -25.57
CA SER A 466 3.47 -8.62 -25.94
C SER A 466 4.26 -8.50 -27.24
N ASP A 467 3.97 -7.44 -27.97
CA ASP A 467 4.71 -7.05 -29.17
C ASP A 467 5.60 -5.86 -28.83
N LEU A 468 6.87 -5.93 -29.23
CA LEU A 468 7.83 -4.84 -29.08
C LEU A 468 7.38 -3.63 -29.92
N ILE A 469 7.40 -2.46 -29.30
CA ILE A 469 7.17 -1.19 -29.99
C ILE A 469 8.52 -0.58 -30.37
N ASP A 470 8.64 -0.19 -31.62
CA ASP A 470 9.81 0.54 -32.09
C ASP A 470 9.74 1.99 -31.59
N ILE A 471 10.49 2.26 -30.55
CA ILE A 471 10.56 3.59 -29.90
C ILE A 471 10.96 4.70 -30.88
N SER A 472 11.68 4.36 -31.98
CA SER A 472 12.04 5.33 -33.04
C SER A 472 10.84 5.87 -33.83
N MET A 473 9.67 5.27 -33.68
CA MET A 473 8.41 5.68 -34.33
C MET A 473 7.50 6.53 -33.41
N LEU A 474 7.87 6.71 -32.12
CA LEU A 474 7.11 7.49 -31.15
C LEU A 474 7.64 8.93 -31.10
N SER A 475 6.78 9.88 -30.82
CA SER A 475 7.17 11.28 -30.57
C SER A 475 7.92 11.39 -29.23
N GLU A 476 8.71 12.47 -29.05
CA GLU A 476 9.37 12.71 -27.75
C GLU A 476 8.33 12.93 -26.63
N GLU A 477 7.14 13.41 -26.92
CA GLU A 477 6.03 13.60 -25.96
C GLU A 477 5.50 12.24 -25.50
N ASP A 478 5.30 11.27 -26.38
CA ASP A 478 4.85 9.89 -26.03
C ASP A 478 5.84 9.14 -25.11
N LEU A 479 7.13 9.51 -25.17
CA LEU A 479 8.21 8.85 -24.40
C LEU A 479 8.35 9.40 -22.97
N ILE A 480 8.01 10.68 -22.75
CA ILE A 480 8.14 11.36 -21.46
C ILE A 480 7.01 10.95 -20.53
N GLU A 481 5.80 10.73 -21.06
CA GLU A 481 4.59 10.43 -20.26
C GLU A 481 4.57 8.99 -19.71
N ALA A 482 5.20 8.03 -20.38
CA ALA A 482 5.18 6.61 -19.96
C ALA A 482 6.09 6.28 -18.75
N GLY A 483 6.96 7.20 -18.31
CA GLY A 483 8.03 6.90 -17.36
C GLY A 483 7.73 7.10 -15.88
N ASP A 484 6.75 7.91 -15.52
CA ASP A 484 6.60 8.45 -14.16
C ASP A 484 5.40 7.91 -13.37
N PHE A 485 4.45 7.23 -14.00
CA PHE A 485 3.27 6.74 -13.31
C PHE A 485 3.50 5.40 -12.60
N LYS A 486 3.10 5.33 -11.32
CA LYS A 486 3.09 4.10 -10.50
C LYS A 486 1.78 3.96 -9.77
N MET A 487 1.11 2.84 -9.99
CA MET A 487 -0.19 2.55 -9.36
C MET A 487 -0.10 2.13 -7.89
N MET A 488 1.10 1.89 -7.35
CA MET A 488 1.28 1.46 -5.95
C MET A 488 2.53 2.06 -5.32
#